data_f132b88d49ee9ac639568577f8be383c
#
_entry.id   f132b88d49ee9ac639568577f8be383c
#
_cell.length_a   1.000
_cell.length_b   1.000
_cell.length_c   1.000
_cell.angle_alpha   90.00
_cell.angle_beta   90.00
_cell.angle_gamma   90.00
#
_symmetry.space_group_name_H-M   'P 1'
#
loop_
_entity.id
_entity.type
_entity.pdbx_description
1 polymer ?
#
loop_
_entity_poly.entity_id
_entity_poly.type
_entity_poly.pdbx_seq_one_letter_code
_entity_poly.pdbx_strand_id
1 'polypeptide(L)'
;MRFPTGRFIQLALAIVVSLAFCTAQTATDKQMEPDSIGAFYYVDSSTNTLKRLPQEEFKRHTGGFGSITQSIRVSGDASPFHFAGSDQAAFLFKVFKDEEASRAKLFQFNVKGSEREYDLGKWKRRDFTPNVGLPVNISKLGGSFKLSPASPLSPGEYALTLGPTVYTFGVNTSVASASGK
;
A
#
# COMPACT_ATOMS: atom_id res chain seq x y z
N MET A 1 -64.50 -42.20 20.92
CA MET A 1 -63.58 -41.54 19.90
C MET A 1 -62.87 -40.40 20.60
N ARG A 2 -61.54 -40.55 20.85
CA ARG A 2 -60.70 -39.51 21.48
C ARG A 2 -59.76 -39.04 20.43
N PHE A 3 -59.82 -37.75 20.09
CA PHE A 3 -58.88 -37.11 19.20
C PHE A 3 -57.64 -36.66 20.00
N PRO A 4 -56.40 -36.86 19.49
CA PRO A 4 -55.19 -36.38 20.16
C PRO A 4 -54.94 -34.95 19.78
N THR A 5 -55.33 -34.03 20.64
CA THR A 5 -54.89 -32.59 20.60
C THR A 5 -53.53 -32.43 21.28
N GLY A 6 -52.43 -32.48 20.57
CA GLY A 6 -51.15 -32.35 21.29
C GLY A 6 -49.90 -32.13 20.43
N ARG A 7 -50.00 -31.94 19.09
CA ARG A 7 -48.80 -31.87 18.26
C ARG A 7 -48.63 -30.60 17.42
N PHE A 8 -49.52 -29.62 17.50
CA PHE A 8 -49.42 -28.40 16.64
C PHE A 8 -48.79 -27.18 17.32
N ILE A 9 -48.51 -27.22 18.63
CA ILE A 9 -47.97 -26.03 19.34
C ILE A 9 -46.44 -25.98 19.33
N GLN A 10 -45.74 -27.08 19.07
CA GLN A 10 -44.25 -27.08 19.06
C GLN A 10 -43.62 -26.66 17.73
N LEU A 11 -44.38 -26.59 16.63
CA LEU A 11 -43.84 -26.21 15.34
C LEU A 11 -43.81 -24.68 15.09
N ALA A 12 -44.62 -23.92 15.82
CA ALA A 12 -44.70 -22.46 15.67
C ALA A 12 -43.59 -21.71 16.44
N LEU A 13 -42.97 -22.32 17.44
CA LEU A 13 -41.93 -21.67 18.25
C LEU A 13 -40.53 -21.77 17.63
N ALA A 14 -40.28 -22.72 16.72
CA ALA A 14 -38.98 -22.90 16.06
C ALA A 14 -38.74 -21.92 14.91
N ILE A 15 -39.81 -21.34 14.34
CA ILE A 15 -39.67 -20.43 13.17
C ILE A 15 -39.37 -18.99 13.59
N VAL A 16 -39.74 -18.58 14.81
CA VAL A 16 -39.51 -17.19 15.27
C VAL A 16 -38.10 -16.95 15.75
N VAL A 17 -37.34 -17.98 16.16
CA VAL A 17 -35.96 -17.83 16.61
C VAL A 17 -34.96 -17.74 15.45
N SER A 18 -35.33 -18.24 14.26
CA SER A 18 -34.44 -18.24 13.09
C SER A 18 -34.40 -16.91 12.34
N LEU A 19 -35.33 -15.99 12.59
CA LEU A 19 -35.39 -14.67 11.93
C LEU A 19 -34.67 -13.56 12.68
N ALA A 20 -34.22 -13.79 13.90
CA ALA A 20 -33.55 -12.77 14.72
C ALA A 20 -32.01 -12.72 14.54
N PHE A 21 -31.42 -13.65 13.77
CA PHE A 21 -29.95 -13.70 13.58
C PHE A 21 -29.43 -13.07 12.25
N CYS A 22 -30.34 -12.51 11.45
CA CYS A 22 -29.96 -12.00 10.13
C CYS A 22 -29.82 -10.47 10.03
N THR A 23 -29.88 -9.72 11.15
CA THR A 23 -29.84 -8.24 11.12
C THR A 23 -28.66 -7.62 11.88
N ALA A 24 -27.59 -8.36 12.13
CA ALA A 24 -26.43 -7.82 12.87
C ALA A 24 -25.13 -7.90 12.07
N GLN A 25 -25.15 -7.59 10.75
CA GLN A 25 -23.91 -7.44 9.98
C GLN A 25 -24.05 -6.36 8.92
N THR A 26 -24.49 -5.17 9.32
CA THR A 26 -24.11 -3.95 8.65
C THR A 26 -23.31 -3.08 9.63
N ALA A 27 -22.24 -3.63 10.21
CA ALA A 27 -21.13 -2.81 10.62
C ALA A 27 -20.59 -2.22 9.32
N THR A 28 -20.90 -0.98 9.09
CA THR A 28 -20.39 -0.17 8.00
C THR A 28 -18.87 -0.33 8.02
N ASP A 29 -18.34 -1.16 7.14
CA ASP A 29 -16.94 -1.11 6.75
C ASP A 29 -16.78 0.31 6.19
N LYS A 30 -16.44 1.25 7.07
CA LYS A 30 -16.06 2.60 6.67
C LYS A 30 -14.80 2.41 5.85
N GLN A 31 -15.02 2.19 4.56
CA GLN A 31 -13.96 1.95 3.60
C GLN A 31 -12.99 3.11 3.76
N MET A 32 -11.79 2.82 4.25
CA MET A 32 -10.75 3.82 4.37
C MET A 32 -10.47 4.39 2.98
N GLU A 33 -10.80 5.66 2.79
CA GLU A 33 -10.67 6.29 1.49
C GLU A 33 -9.70 7.46 1.60
N PRO A 34 -8.67 7.54 0.71
CA PRO A 34 -7.79 8.69 0.63
C PRO A 34 -8.56 9.98 0.41
N ASP A 35 -8.22 11.04 1.13
CA ASP A 35 -8.85 12.35 1.02
C ASP A 35 -8.33 13.19 -0.15
N SER A 36 -7.15 12.83 -0.71
CA SER A 36 -6.49 13.59 -1.77
C SER A 36 -6.17 12.73 -2.99
N ILE A 37 -6.43 13.28 -4.18
CA ILE A 37 -6.03 12.68 -5.45
C ILE A 37 -4.52 12.86 -5.65
N GLY A 38 -3.84 11.84 -6.19
CA GLY A 38 -2.41 11.87 -6.48
C GLY A 38 -1.51 11.65 -5.28
N ALA A 39 -2.05 11.49 -4.07
CA ALA A 39 -1.28 11.21 -2.86
C ALA A 39 -1.36 9.73 -2.48
N PHE A 40 -0.26 9.21 -1.90
CA PHE A 40 -0.22 7.87 -1.34
C PHE A 40 -0.40 7.89 0.18
N TYR A 41 -1.12 6.89 0.66
CA TYR A 41 -1.43 6.68 2.07
C TYR A 41 -1.03 5.27 2.47
N TYR A 42 -0.22 5.15 3.50
CA TYR A 42 0.07 3.87 4.15
C TYR A 42 -1.17 3.39 4.94
N VAL A 43 -1.51 2.13 4.78
CA VAL A 43 -2.58 1.47 5.55
C VAL A 43 -1.98 0.89 6.82
N ASP A 44 -2.23 1.54 7.94
CA ASP A 44 -1.85 1.00 9.24
C ASP A 44 -2.93 0.01 9.70
N SER A 45 -2.68 -1.27 9.47
CA SER A 45 -3.64 -2.34 9.81
C SER A 45 -3.85 -2.52 11.32
N SER A 46 -2.90 -2.07 12.14
CA SER A 46 -3.00 -2.19 13.60
C SER A 46 -3.99 -1.19 14.20
N THR A 47 -4.07 0.00 13.61
CA THR A 47 -4.95 1.09 14.07
C THR A 47 -6.13 1.32 13.12
N ASN A 48 -6.18 0.62 12.01
CA ASN A 48 -7.16 0.80 10.93
C ASN A 48 -7.24 2.27 10.47
N THR A 49 -6.08 2.90 10.24
CA THR A 49 -5.96 4.31 9.82
C THR A 49 -5.12 4.47 8.57
N LEU A 50 -5.38 5.56 7.85
CA LEU A 50 -4.55 6.01 6.74
C LEU A 50 -3.55 7.05 7.22
N LYS A 51 -2.27 6.83 6.91
CA LYS A 51 -1.20 7.79 7.14
C LYS A 51 -0.67 8.28 5.81
N ARG A 52 -0.86 9.56 5.51
CA ARG A 52 -0.37 10.16 4.27
C ARG A 52 1.16 10.07 4.21
N LEU A 53 1.70 9.58 3.11
CA LEU A 53 3.14 9.58 2.90
C LEU A 53 3.65 11.00 2.62
N PRO A 54 4.83 11.35 3.11
CA PRO A 54 5.47 12.62 2.78
C PRO A 54 5.82 12.66 1.30
N GLN A 55 5.50 13.78 0.68
CA GLN A 55 5.99 14.14 -0.64
C GLN A 55 7.30 14.87 -0.44
N GLU A 56 8.34 14.47 -1.17
CA GLU A 56 9.66 15.10 -1.08
C GLU A 56 10.08 15.68 -2.42
N GLU A 57 10.82 16.79 -2.35
CA GLU A 57 11.47 17.38 -3.51
C GLU A 57 12.64 16.49 -3.96
N PHE A 58 12.83 16.44 -5.25
CA PHE A 58 13.88 15.64 -5.84
C PHE A 58 14.64 16.39 -6.93
N LYS A 59 15.85 15.94 -7.20
CA LYS A 59 16.68 16.38 -8.32
C LYS A 59 16.87 15.22 -9.28
N ARG A 60 16.73 15.51 -10.58
CA ARG A 60 17.17 14.56 -11.61
C ARG A 60 18.66 14.67 -11.80
N HIS A 61 19.32 13.53 -11.79
CA HIS A 61 20.74 13.43 -12.05
C HIS A 61 20.98 12.56 -13.28
N THR A 62 21.94 12.97 -14.08
CA THR A 62 22.39 12.23 -15.26
C THR A 62 23.90 12.09 -15.17
N GLY A 63 24.38 10.86 -15.16
CA GLY A 63 25.82 10.59 -15.02
C GLY A 63 26.20 9.23 -15.60
N GLY A 64 27.50 8.97 -15.65
CA GLY A 64 28.07 7.70 -16.09
C GLY A 64 29.08 7.88 -17.22
N PHE A 65 30.05 6.97 -17.25
CA PHE A 65 31.05 6.87 -18.32
C PHE A 65 30.73 5.63 -19.16
N GLY A 66 30.56 5.82 -20.48
CA GLY A 66 30.21 4.72 -21.41
C GLY A 66 28.71 4.35 -21.47
N SER A 67 27.96 4.50 -20.39
CA SER A 67 26.50 4.45 -20.37
C SER A 67 25.96 5.58 -19.48
N ILE A 68 24.94 6.27 -19.94
CA ILE A 68 24.33 7.37 -19.20
C ILE A 68 23.22 6.82 -18.33
N THR A 69 23.36 6.93 -17.01
CA THR A 69 22.31 6.59 -16.05
C THR A 69 21.52 7.84 -15.71
N GLN A 70 20.20 7.73 -15.72
CA GLN A 70 19.31 8.74 -15.16
C GLN A 70 18.82 8.27 -13.80
N SER A 71 18.92 9.14 -12.80
CA SER A 71 18.48 8.84 -11.45
C SER A 71 17.68 10.00 -10.85
N ILE A 72 16.95 9.68 -9.81
CA ILE A 72 16.28 10.62 -8.91
C ILE A 72 17.07 10.64 -7.61
N ARG A 73 17.35 11.84 -7.12
CA ARG A 73 17.98 12.07 -5.81
C ARG A 73 17.09 12.88 -4.93
N VAL A 74 16.95 12.42 -3.70
CA VAL A 74 16.23 13.06 -2.61
C VAL A 74 17.22 13.36 -1.50
N SER A 75 17.17 14.56 -0.94
CA SER A 75 18.04 14.97 0.15
C SER A 75 17.66 14.25 1.45
N GLY A 76 18.64 14.03 2.31
CA GLY A 76 18.50 13.28 3.55
C GLY A 76 18.79 11.78 3.35
N ASP A 77 19.28 11.15 4.40
CA ASP A 77 19.63 9.73 4.45
C ASP A 77 18.44 8.83 4.83
N ALA A 78 17.38 9.43 5.37
CA ALA A 78 16.16 8.74 5.79
C ALA A 78 14.90 9.52 5.40
N SER A 79 13.81 8.79 5.17
CA SER A 79 12.48 9.35 4.99
C SER A 79 11.92 9.87 6.30
N PRO A 80 11.09 10.92 6.30
CA PRO A 80 10.44 11.39 7.52
C PRO A 80 9.33 10.45 8.04
N PHE A 81 8.95 9.44 7.25
CA PHE A 81 7.94 8.46 7.61
C PHE A 81 8.52 7.04 7.55
N HIS A 82 8.42 6.32 8.68
CA HIS A 82 8.85 4.92 8.78
C HIS A 82 7.77 4.06 9.41
N PHE A 83 7.74 2.79 9.04
CA PHE A 83 6.95 1.78 9.72
C PHE A 83 7.77 0.52 9.98
N ALA A 84 7.35 -0.28 10.95
CA ALA A 84 7.99 -1.56 11.22
C ALA A 84 7.75 -2.50 10.03
N GLY A 85 8.80 -3.14 9.56
CA GLY A 85 8.71 -4.11 8.47
C GLY A 85 7.65 -5.15 8.83
N SER A 86 6.61 -5.22 8.04
CA SER A 86 5.60 -6.24 8.12
C SER A 86 5.44 -6.86 6.74
N ASP A 87 5.02 -8.09 6.72
CA ASP A 87 4.89 -8.91 5.52
C ASP A 87 3.89 -8.36 4.49
N GLN A 88 3.14 -7.31 4.82
CA GLN A 88 2.07 -6.80 3.96
C GLN A 88 1.92 -5.27 3.99
N ALA A 89 2.97 -4.56 3.58
CA ALA A 89 2.82 -3.14 3.33
C ALA A 89 1.73 -2.89 2.26
N ALA A 90 0.76 -2.04 2.58
CA ALA A 90 -0.29 -1.66 1.64
C ALA A 90 -0.44 -0.15 1.60
N PHE A 91 -0.65 0.37 0.41
CA PHE A 91 -0.80 1.79 0.16
C PHE A 91 -2.09 2.04 -0.61
N LEU A 92 -2.87 3.03 -0.20
CA LEU A 92 -4.02 3.50 -0.95
C LEU A 92 -3.69 4.81 -1.66
N PHE A 93 -4.28 5.00 -2.84
CA PHE A 93 -4.17 6.24 -3.60
C PHE A 93 -5.38 6.44 -4.52
N LYS A 94 -5.63 7.68 -4.90
CA LYS A 94 -6.63 8.05 -5.90
C LYS A 94 -5.96 8.68 -7.11
N VAL A 95 -6.58 8.50 -8.27
CA VAL A 95 -6.19 9.12 -9.54
C VAL A 95 -7.40 9.78 -10.19
N PHE A 96 -7.16 10.71 -11.12
CA PHE A 96 -8.26 11.31 -11.90
C PHE A 96 -8.86 10.33 -12.89
N LYS A 97 -8.02 9.49 -13.50
CA LYS A 97 -8.43 8.48 -14.48
C LYS A 97 -7.84 7.14 -14.09
N ASP A 98 -8.64 6.10 -14.16
CA ASP A 98 -8.26 4.74 -13.75
C ASP A 98 -6.98 4.24 -14.43
N GLU A 99 -6.74 4.63 -15.70
CA GLU A 99 -5.55 4.24 -16.45
C GLU A 99 -4.25 4.77 -15.85
N GLU A 100 -4.32 5.86 -15.10
CA GLU A 100 -3.15 6.46 -14.44
C GLU A 100 -2.64 5.61 -13.30
N ALA A 101 -3.49 4.77 -12.71
CA ALA A 101 -3.10 3.91 -11.59
C ALA A 101 -1.98 2.94 -11.97
N SER A 102 -1.97 2.45 -13.22
CA SER A 102 -0.92 1.56 -13.73
C SER A 102 0.46 2.21 -13.82
N ARG A 103 0.54 3.53 -13.72
CA ARG A 103 1.79 4.30 -13.74
C ARG A 103 2.44 4.41 -12.37
N ALA A 104 1.74 3.99 -11.30
CA ALA A 104 2.32 3.96 -9.97
C ALA A 104 3.46 2.94 -9.91
N LYS A 105 4.60 3.35 -9.36
CA LYS A 105 5.80 2.51 -9.27
C LYS A 105 6.42 2.60 -7.88
N LEU A 106 7.03 1.50 -7.46
CA LEU A 106 7.78 1.38 -6.22
C LEU A 106 9.26 1.21 -6.54
N PHE A 107 10.12 1.99 -5.89
CA PHE A 107 11.57 1.89 -6.02
C PHE A 107 12.21 1.76 -4.64
N GLN A 108 13.33 1.08 -4.57
CA GLN A 108 14.19 1.10 -3.40
C GLN A 108 15.30 2.12 -3.63
N PHE A 109 15.56 2.94 -2.62
CA PHE A 109 16.68 3.87 -2.64
C PHE A 109 17.99 3.17 -2.30
N ASN A 110 19.06 3.65 -2.94
CA ASN A 110 20.42 3.50 -2.47
C ASN A 110 20.76 4.72 -1.63
N VAL A 111 21.05 4.55 -0.36
CA VAL A 111 21.48 5.63 0.53
C VAL A 111 22.98 5.88 0.35
N LYS A 112 23.36 7.10 0.00
CA LYS A 112 24.75 7.51 -0.23
C LYS A 112 25.04 8.82 0.52
N GLY A 113 25.66 8.70 1.68
CA GLY A 113 25.90 9.86 2.54
C GLY A 113 24.58 10.50 2.97
N SER A 114 24.39 11.77 2.62
CA SER A 114 23.19 12.55 2.95
C SER A 114 22.15 12.59 1.82
N GLU A 115 22.18 11.66 0.89
CA GLU A 115 21.23 11.58 -0.22
C GLU A 115 20.70 10.15 -0.40
N ARG A 116 19.48 10.03 -0.85
CA ARG A 116 18.83 8.79 -1.29
C ARG A 116 18.66 8.84 -2.79
N GLU A 117 19.11 7.83 -3.51
CA GLU A 117 19.09 7.80 -4.97
C GLU A 117 18.45 6.51 -5.48
N TYR A 118 17.60 6.61 -6.53
CA TYR A 118 17.20 5.46 -7.32
C TYR A 118 17.34 5.72 -8.82
N ASP A 119 17.67 4.67 -9.56
CA ASP A 119 17.86 4.77 -11.00
C ASP A 119 16.50 4.75 -11.73
N LEU A 120 16.31 5.67 -12.68
CA LEU A 120 15.17 5.66 -13.60
C LEU A 120 15.41 4.74 -14.81
N GLY A 121 16.67 4.52 -15.15
CA GLY A 121 17.08 3.73 -16.29
C GLY A 121 18.43 4.15 -16.85
N LYS A 122 18.83 3.45 -17.91
CA LYS A 122 20.15 3.63 -18.54
C LYS A 122 20.03 3.83 -20.05
N TRP A 123 20.81 4.77 -20.55
CA TRP A 123 21.04 4.94 -21.99
C TRP A 123 22.31 4.19 -22.40
N LYS A 124 22.18 3.32 -23.38
CA LYS A 124 23.32 2.70 -24.05
C LYS A 124 23.22 3.03 -25.53
N ARG A 125 24.13 3.89 -26.01
CA ARG A 125 24.07 4.50 -27.35
C ARG A 125 22.78 5.32 -27.50
N ARG A 126 21.79 4.83 -28.30
CA ARG A 126 20.49 5.50 -28.53
C ARG A 126 19.33 4.81 -27.84
N ASP A 127 19.57 3.68 -27.18
CA ASP A 127 18.53 2.86 -26.55
C ASP A 127 18.42 3.19 -25.07
N PHE A 128 17.22 3.52 -24.63
CA PHE A 128 16.89 3.71 -23.22
C PHE A 128 16.27 2.44 -22.66
N THR A 129 16.89 1.91 -21.62
CA THR A 129 16.35 0.80 -20.85
C THR A 129 15.79 1.35 -19.53
N PRO A 130 14.46 1.44 -19.37
CA PRO A 130 13.86 1.96 -18.15
C PRO A 130 14.05 0.98 -16.99
N ASN A 131 14.24 1.51 -15.78
CA ASN A 131 14.08 0.75 -14.57
C ASN A 131 12.57 0.67 -14.26
N VAL A 132 12.05 -0.53 -14.20
CA VAL A 132 10.61 -0.78 -13.96
C VAL A 132 10.23 -0.67 -12.47
N GLY A 133 11.22 -0.59 -11.58
CA GLY A 133 11.02 -0.61 -10.13
C GLY A 133 10.80 -2.02 -9.58
N LEU A 134 10.39 -2.08 -8.32
CA LEU A 134 10.01 -3.31 -7.65
C LEU A 134 8.63 -3.78 -8.13
N PRO A 135 8.39 -5.08 -8.25
CA PRO A 135 7.09 -5.61 -8.62
C PRO A 135 6.01 -5.23 -7.60
N VAL A 136 4.87 -4.77 -8.11
CA VAL A 136 3.71 -4.38 -7.28
C VAL A 136 2.43 -4.97 -7.86
N ASN A 137 1.47 -5.23 -6.97
CA ASN A 137 0.10 -5.55 -7.31
C ASN A 137 -0.76 -4.30 -7.10
N ILE A 138 -1.52 -3.92 -8.12
CA ILE A 138 -2.45 -2.79 -8.05
C ILE A 138 -3.85 -3.34 -8.28
N SER A 139 -4.76 -3.05 -7.36
CA SER A 139 -6.17 -3.45 -7.44
C SER A 139 -7.08 -2.26 -7.14
N LYS A 140 -8.23 -2.19 -7.82
CA LYS A 140 -9.24 -1.17 -7.57
C LYS A 140 -10.00 -1.51 -6.29
N LEU A 141 -10.23 -0.51 -5.44
CA LEU A 141 -10.95 -0.61 -4.19
C LEU A 141 -11.90 0.60 -4.06
N GLY A 142 -13.15 0.40 -4.48
CA GLY A 142 -14.13 1.51 -4.55
C GLY A 142 -13.68 2.64 -5.48
N GLY A 143 -13.59 3.87 -4.95
CA GLY A 143 -13.07 5.06 -5.64
C GLY A 143 -11.55 5.22 -5.59
N SER A 144 -10.83 4.23 -5.07
CA SER A 144 -9.39 4.27 -4.83
C SER A 144 -8.69 3.06 -5.43
N PHE A 145 -7.37 3.05 -5.36
CA PHE A 145 -6.54 1.91 -5.73
C PHE A 145 -5.68 1.50 -4.55
N LYS A 146 -5.52 0.19 -4.38
CA LYS A 146 -4.59 -0.42 -3.44
C LYS A 146 -3.36 -0.88 -4.19
N LEU A 147 -2.19 -0.42 -3.76
CA LEU A 147 -0.89 -0.90 -4.20
C LEU A 147 -0.26 -1.71 -3.08
N SER A 148 0.20 -2.91 -3.40
CA SER A 148 0.96 -3.76 -2.47
C SER A 148 2.21 -4.27 -3.17
N PRO A 149 3.37 -4.28 -2.51
CA PRO A 149 4.54 -4.97 -3.04
C PRO A 149 4.22 -6.44 -3.32
N ALA A 150 4.78 -7.01 -4.39
CA ALA A 150 4.57 -8.42 -4.73
C ALA A 150 5.31 -9.38 -3.78
N SER A 151 6.31 -8.85 -3.06
CA SER A 151 7.08 -9.56 -2.02
C SER A 151 7.28 -8.64 -0.81
N PRO A 152 7.49 -9.20 0.39
CA PRO A 152 7.82 -8.41 1.58
C PRO A 152 8.99 -7.47 1.32
N LEU A 153 8.89 -6.25 1.84
CA LEU A 153 9.97 -5.27 1.73
C LEU A 153 11.04 -5.53 2.79
N SER A 154 12.30 -5.54 2.36
CA SER A 154 13.43 -5.54 3.28
C SER A 154 13.55 -4.21 4.02
N PRO A 155 14.21 -4.17 5.19
CA PRO A 155 14.56 -2.90 5.82
C PRO A 155 15.31 -1.98 4.85
N GLY A 156 14.94 -0.70 4.81
CA GLY A 156 15.54 0.26 3.88
C GLY A 156 14.61 1.43 3.53
N GLU A 157 15.07 2.28 2.64
CA GLU A 157 14.37 3.47 2.18
C GLU A 157 13.73 3.22 0.80
N TYR A 158 12.52 3.75 0.61
CA TYR A 158 11.70 3.49 -0.57
C TYR A 158 11.03 4.73 -1.11
N ALA A 159 10.71 4.71 -2.40
CA ALA A 159 9.92 5.72 -3.08
C ALA A 159 8.72 5.09 -3.79
N LEU A 160 7.55 5.70 -3.62
CA LEU A 160 6.39 5.52 -4.47
C LEU A 160 6.29 6.72 -5.42
N THR A 161 6.09 6.47 -6.70
CA THR A 161 5.95 7.53 -7.70
C THR A 161 4.62 7.41 -8.43
N LEU A 162 4.03 8.57 -8.70
CA LEU A 162 2.87 8.70 -9.59
C LEU A 162 3.08 9.95 -10.45
N GLY A 163 3.38 9.74 -11.73
CA GLY A 163 3.79 10.83 -12.61
C GLY A 163 5.10 11.49 -12.14
N PRO A 164 5.14 12.83 -11.99
CA PRO A 164 6.34 13.55 -11.59
C PRO A 164 6.54 13.64 -10.06
N THR A 165 5.67 13.03 -9.26
CA THR A 165 5.68 13.17 -7.81
C THR A 165 6.36 11.98 -7.15
N VAL A 166 7.16 12.24 -6.10
CA VAL A 166 7.89 11.25 -5.32
C VAL A 166 7.41 11.29 -3.87
N TYR A 167 6.92 10.18 -3.38
CA TYR A 167 6.53 9.93 -1.99
C TYR A 167 7.49 8.96 -1.37
N THR A 168 7.95 9.22 -0.15
CA THR A 168 9.01 8.44 0.46
C THR A 168 8.56 7.77 1.75
N PHE A 169 9.18 6.64 2.06
CA PHE A 169 8.99 5.94 3.32
C PHE A 169 10.17 5.02 3.61
N GLY A 170 10.39 4.76 4.89
CA GLY A 170 11.36 3.77 5.36
C GLY A 170 10.68 2.55 5.96
N VAL A 171 11.31 1.40 5.80
CA VAL A 171 10.95 0.15 6.44
C VAL A 171 12.02 -0.19 7.47
N ASN A 172 11.63 -0.22 8.74
CA ASN A 172 12.52 -0.59 9.83
C ASN A 172 12.63 -2.12 9.96
N THR A 173 13.72 -2.58 10.53
CA THR A 173 13.84 -3.97 10.95
C THR A 173 12.71 -4.29 11.94
N SER A 174 11.93 -5.33 11.71
CA SER A 174 11.01 -5.83 12.72
C SER A 174 11.87 -6.33 13.90
N VAL A 175 11.81 -5.65 15.03
CA VAL A 175 12.34 -6.20 16.27
C VAL A 175 11.42 -7.36 16.59
N ALA A 176 11.86 -8.59 16.29
CA ALA A 176 11.21 -9.78 16.82
C ALA A 176 11.18 -9.60 18.34
N SER A 177 9.99 -9.45 18.90
CA SER A 177 9.81 -9.45 20.35
C SER A 177 10.42 -10.75 20.85
N ALA A 178 11.61 -10.66 21.43
CA ALA A 178 12.18 -11.76 22.17
C ALA A 178 11.22 -12.02 23.34
N SER A 179 10.28 -12.94 23.14
CA SER A 179 9.50 -13.49 24.23
C SER A 179 10.47 -14.21 25.13
N GLY A 180 10.90 -13.52 26.19
CA GLY A 180 11.70 -14.06 27.25
C GLY A 180 11.05 -15.34 27.82
N LYS A 181 11.86 -16.35 27.95
CA LYS A 181 11.58 -17.52 28.74
C LYS A 181 11.39 -17.13 30.21
#